data_9f65139020594b753434c8f1d35d999a
#
_entry.id   9f65139020594b753434c8f1d35d999a
#
_cell.length_a   1.000
_cell.length_b   1.000
_cell.length_c   1.000
_cell.angle_alpha   90.00
_cell.angle_beta   90.00
_cell.angle_gamma   90.00
#
_symmetry.space_group_name_H-M   'P 1'
#
loop_
_entity.id
_entity.type
_entity.pdbx_description
1 polymer ?
#
loop_
_entity_poly.entity_id
_entity_poly.type
_entity_poly.pdbx_seq_one_letter_code
_entity_poly.pdbx_strand_id
1 'polypeptide(L)'
;MSKPSLPQGTRDFSAAVVHKRSYILQTIQKVFELYGFQPLETPAMENLETLMGKYGEEGDKLIFKILNNGLDNPAKHEAATAAFDKVLAGKSTKDLTERALRYDLTIPFARYVAMNHAQLTMPFKRYQMQPVWRADRPQKGRYREFYQCDADVVGSSSLLNELELTHIYASVFEKLKLPVEIRINSRKILVALATLCGGADKMIDITVAIDKLDKIGIEKVKEELSGRGLDSNQVAIIEKYLQISGSNAEKVNQLTALIGEITEGQEGLLEINTLLEHFRAFPNVNLVADFTLARGLNYYTGIIFEVKALGVSMGSIGGGGRYNDLTGLFGVKDIPG
;
A
#
# COMPACT_ATOMS: atom_id res chain seq x y z
N MET A 1 -17.82 -28.21 28.32
CA MET A 1 -17.61 -27.88 26.88
C MET A 1 -17.39 -26.36 26.75
N SER A 2 -16.36 -25.94 26.05
CA SER A 2 -16.17 -24.53 25.74
C SER A 2 -17.28 -24.03 24.82
N LYS A 3 -17.77 -22.80 25.04
CA LYS A 3 -18.73 -22.17 24.10
C LYS A 3 -18.05 -21.99 22.74
N PRO A 4 -18.75 -22.28 21.62
CA PRO A 4 -18.23 -21.99 20.28
C PRO A 4 -17.83 -20.52 20.18
N SER A 5 -16.69 -20.24 19.55
CA SER A 5 -16.19 -18.88 19.36
C SER A 5 -15.43 -18.78 18.04
N LEU A 6 -15.35 -17.57 17.49
CA LEU A 6 -14.55 -17.28 16.30
C LEU A 6 -13.13 -16.88 16.72
N PRO A 7 -12.13 -17.09 15.86
CA PRO A 7 -10.82 -16.49 16.02
C PRO A 7 -10.94 -14.96 16.12
N GLN A 8 -10.16 -14.37 16.98
CA GLN A 8 -10.18 -12.90 17.17
C GLN A 8 -9.87 -12.16 15.87
N GLY A 9 -10.72 -11.20 15.51
CA GLY A 9 -10.56 -10.39 14.30
C GLY A 9 -11.12 -11.03 13.02
N THR A 10 -11.83 -12.15 13.13
CA THR A 10 -12.60 -12.75 12.04
C THR A 10 -14.10 -12.59 12.27
N ARG A 11 -14.93 -12.85 11.25
CA ARG A 11 -16.38 -12.66 11.31
C ARG A 11 -17.13 -13.66 10.45
N ASP A 12 -18.29 -14.09 10.96
CA ASP A 12 -19.34 -14.69 10.13
C ASP A 12 -20.17 -13.57 9.47
N PHE A 13 -20.73 -13.88 8.32
CA PHE A 13 -21.62 -12.97 7.59
C PHE A 13 -22.96 -13.66 7.35
N SER A 14 -24.04 -13.04 7.82
CA SER A 14 -25.41 -13.50 7.51
C SER A 14 -25.72 -13.35 6.02
N ALA A 15 -26.75 -14.04 5.52
CA ALA A 15 -27.18 -13.95 4.13
C ALA A 15 -27.41 -12.50 3.68
N ALA A 16 -28.07 -11.68 4.51
CA ALA A 16 -28.30 -10.27 4.21
C ALA A 16 -26.99 -9.46 4.02
N VAL A 17 -25.96 -9.76 4.82
CA VAL A 17 -24.66 -9.11 4.67
C VAL A 17 -23.93 -9.64 3.45
N VAL A 18 -24.01 -10.94 3.16
CA VAL A 18 -23.39 -11.54 1.96
C VAL A 18 -23.98 -10.94 0.69
N HIS A 19 -25.29 -10.71 0.59
CA HIS A 19 -25.91 -10.05 -0.55
C HIS A 19 -25.35 -8.62 -0.76
N LYS A 20 -25.21 -7.83 0.32
CA LYS A 20 -24.60 -6.48 0.22
C LYS A 20 -23.14 -6.55 -0.25
N ARG A 21 -22.37 -7.48 0.30
CA ARG A 21 -20.98 -7.71 -0.12
C ARG A 21 -20.89 -8.09 -1.60
N SER A 22 -21.73 -9.03 -2.05
CA SER A 22 -21.79 -9.45 -3.45
C SER A 22 -22.13 -8.30 -4.39
N TYR A 23 -23.07 -7.42 -4.01
CA TYR A 23 -23.36 -6.21 -4.79
C TYR A 23 -22.14 -5.31 -4.95
N ILE A 24 -21.39 -5.05 -3.86
CA ILE A 24 -20.17 -4.23 -3.89
C ILE A 24 -19.11 -4.91 -4.79
N LEU A 25 -18.84 -6.19 -4.57
CA LEU A 25 -17.83 -6.93 -5.32
C LEU A 25 -18.16 -6.96 -6.82
N GLN A 26 -19.41 -7.25 -7.20
CA GLN A 26 -19.83 -7.25 -8.59
C GLN A 26 -19.75 -5.85 -9.23
N THR A 27 -20.02 -4.79 -8.46
CA THR A 27 -19.89 -3.42 -8.95
C THR A 27 -18.44 -3.09 -9.26
N ILE A 28 -17.51 -3.46 -8.39
CA ILE A 28 -16.06 -3.27 -8.57
C ILE A 28 -15.59 -4.10 -9.78
N GLN A 29 -15.93 -5.37 -9.84
CA GLN A 29 -15.56 -6.28 -10.92
C GLN A 29 -15.96 -5.74 -12.30
N LYS A 30 -17.22 -5.31 -12.45
CA LYS A 30 -17.70 -4.74 -13.71
C LYS A 30 -16.92 -3.50 -14.15
N VAL A 31 -16.46 -2.69 -13.20
CA VAL A 31 -15.61 -1.55 -13.53
C VAL A 31 -14.23 -2.02 -13.98
N PHE A 32 -13.60 -2.96 -13.29
CA PHE A 32 -12.31 -3.52 -13.72
C PHE A 32 -12.38 -4.10 -15.13
N GLU A 33 -13.41 -4.91 -15.41
CA GLU A 33 -13.63 -5.50 -16.74
C GLU A 33 -13.88 -4.44 -17.82
N LEU A 34 -14.62 -3.35 -17.51
CA LEU A 34 -14.85 -2.22 -18.42
C LEU A 34 -13.54 -1.54 -18.85
N TYR A 35 -12.55 -1.48 -17.94
CA TYR A 35 -11.22 -0.93 -18.23
C TYR A 35 -10.23 -1.96 -18.80
N GLY A 36 -10.71 -3.17 -19.16
CA GLY A 36 -9.94 -4.22 -19.82
C GLY A 36 -9.02 -5.02 -18.90
N PHE A 37 -9.25 -4.98 -17.60
CA PHE A 37 -8.50 -5.81 -16.66
C PHE A 37 -8.96 -7.26 -16.71
N GLN A 38 -8.02 -8.21 -16.69
CA GLN A 38 -8.28 -9.64 -16.71
C GLN A 38 -8.30 -10.22 -15.30
N PRO A 39 -9.17 -11.20 -14.99
CA PRO A 39 -9.19 -11.84 -13.70
C PRO A 39 -7.93 -12.67 -13.46
N LEU A 40 -7.41 -12.62 -12.24
CA LEU A 40 -6.31 -13.45 -11.78
C LEU A 40 -6.58 -13.90 -10.34
N GLU A 41 -6.19 -15.12 -10.01
CA GLU A 41 -6.16 -15.62 -8.65
C GLU A 41 -4.80 -16.21 -8.32
N THR A 42 -4.36 -16.01 -7.08
CA THR A 42 -3.14 -16.63 -6.52
C THR A 42 -3.50 -17.46 -5.29
N PRO A 43 -2.68 -18.42 -4.89
CA PRO A 43 -2.94 -19.20 -3.68
C PRO A 43 -3.09 -18.35 -2.42
N ALA A 44 -3.93 -18.79 -1.47
CA ALA A 44 -4.03 -18.15 -0.16
C ALA A 44 -2.75 -18.31 0.67
N MET A 45 -2.02 -19.40 0.45
CA MET A 45 -0.74 -19.69 1.08
C MET A 45 0.41 -19.44 0.09
N GLU A 46 1.43 -18.75 0.58
CA GLU A 46 2.69 -18.49 -0.13
C GLU A 46 3.85 -19.10 0.66
N ASN A 47 4.98 -19.34 0.01
CA ASN A 47 6.22 -19.62 0.71
C ASN A 47 6.57 -18.42 1.60
N LEU A 48 6.99 -18.67 2.84
CA LEU A 48 7.31 -17.61 3.78
C LEU A 48 8.37 -16.65 3.24
N GLU A 49 9.37 -17.15 2.52
CA GLU A 49 10.42 -16.34 1.89
C GLU A 49 9.91 -15.40 0.78
N THR A 50 8.78 -15.75 0.15
CA THR A 50 8.11 -14.87 -0.83
C THR A 50 7.60 -13.60 -0.17
N LEU A 51 7.15 -13.68 1.08
CA LEU A 51 6.50 -12.59 1.80
C LEU A 51 7.45 -11.81 2.71
N MET A 52 8.39 -12.50 3.37
CA MET A 52 9.29 -11.88 4.36
C MET A 52 10.26 -10.88 3.72
N GLY A 53 10.49 -9.76 4.43
CA GLY A 53 11.38 -8.68 3.99
C GLY A 53 10.78 -7.77 2.91
N LYS A 54 9.50 -7.92 2.58
CA LYS A 54 8.83 -7.16 1.52
C LYS A 54 7.96 -6.01 2.04
N TYR A 55 7.53 -6.11 3.28
CA TYR A 55 6.57 -5.17 3.90
C TYR A 55 7.22 -4.26 4.96
N GLY A 56 8.54 -4.36 5.16
CA GLY A 56 9.26 -3.73 6.25
C GLY A 56 9.08 -4.49 7.58
N GLU A 57 9.83 -4.10 8.61
CA GLU A 57 9.86 -4.82 9.89
C GLU A 57 8.48 -4.93 10.57
N GLU A 58 7.67 -3.88 10.49
CA GLU A 58 6.33 -3.89 11.09
C GLU A 58 5.39 -4.83 10.32
N GLY A 59 5.40 -4.77 8.98
CA GLY A 59 4.57 -5.64 8.15
C GLY A 59 4.94 -7.10 8.29
N ASP A 60 6.21 -7.43 8.36
CA ASP A 60 6.70 -8.79 8.53
C ASP A 60 6.23 -9.43 9.86
N LYS A 61 6.04 -8.63 10.92
CA LYS A 61 5.47 -9.08 12.21
C LYS A 61 3.98 -9.41 12.11
N LEU A 62 3.30 -8.88 11.10
CA LEU A 62 1.87 -9.08 10.90
C LEU A 62 1.52 -10.25 9.98
N ILE A 63 2.50 -10.96 9.44
CA ILE A 63 2.30 -12.14 8.60
C ILE A 63 1.87 -13.33 9.46
N PHE A 64 0.73 -13.95 9.13
CA PHE A 64 0.30 -15.21 9.72
C PHE A 64 1.14 -16.37 9.17
N LYS A 65 2.04 -16.88 9.99
CA LYS A 65 2.90 -18.02 9.68
C LYS A 65 2.18 -19.32 9.97
N ILE A 66 2.36 -20.32 9.11
CA ILE A 66 1.71 -21.65 9.22
C ILE A 66 2.77 -22.64 9.69
N LEU A 67 2.50 -23.30 10.80
CA LEU A 67 3.35 -24.38 11.31
C LEU A 67 3.44 -25.52 10.29
N ASN A 68 4.62 -26.08 10.13
CA ASN A 68 4.83 -27.24 9.28
C ASN A 68 4.12 -28.47 9.84
N ASN A 69 3.62 -29.32 8.97
CA ASN A 69 3.06 -30.61 9.37
C ASN A 69 4.17 -31.61 9.76
N GLY A 70 3.82 -32.57 10.60
CA GLY A 70 4.73 -33.65 11.00
C GLY A 70 5.84 -33.22 11.95
N LEU A 71 5.65 -32.15 12.73
CA LEU A 71 6.56 -31.76 13.81
C LEU A 71 6.51 -32.75 15.00
N ASP A 72 5.49 -33.61 15.06
CA ASP A 72 5.33 -34.73 15.99
C ASP A 72 6.23 -35.93 15.67
N ASN A 73 6.87 -35.94 14.50
CA ASN A 73 7.82 -36.99 14.13
C ASN A 73 9.10 -36.89 14.99
N PRO A 74 9.49 -37.93 15.76
CA PRO A 74 10.67 -37.92 16.62
C PRO A 74 11.98 -37.55 15.90
N ALA A 75 12.11 -37.92 14.64
CA ALA A 75 13.29 -37.60 13.83
C ALA A 75 13.46 -36.08 13.56
N LYS A 76 12.42 -35.27 13.78
CA LYS A 76 12.43 -33.82 13.59
C LYS A 76 12.51 -33.03 14.90
N HIS A 77 12.40 -33.69 16.06
CA HIS A 77 12.27 -32.99 17.35
C HIS A 77 13.48 -32.12 17.68
N GLU A 78 14.70 -32.60 17.45
CA GLU A 78 15.92 -31.84 17.72
C GLU A 78 15.97 -30.58 16.85
N ALA A 79 15.74 -30.73 15.54
CA ALA A 79 15.72 -29.60 14.59
C ALA A 79 14.58 -28.62 14.92
N ALA A 80 13.39 -29.11 15.27
CA ALA A 80 12.26 -28.28 15.63
C ALA A 80 12.52 -27.48 16.94
N THR A 81 13.17 -28.11 17.94
CA THR A 81 13.54 -27.43 19.19
C THR A 81 14.56 -26.32 18.94
N ALA A 82 15.64 -26.61 18.21
CA ALA A 82 16.62 -25.61 17.85
C ALA A 82 16.04 -24.47 16.98
N ALA A 83 15.05 -24.80 16.13
CA ALA A 83 14.34 -23.84 15.33
C ALA A 83 13.40 -22.95 16.20
N PHE A 84 12.79 -23.51 17.23
CA PHE A 84 11.94 -22.76 18.16
C PHE A 84 12.75 -21.72 18.95
N ASP A 85 13.96 -22.06 19.39
CA ASP A 85 14.85 -21.11 20.04
C ASP A 85 15.21 -19.92 19.14
N LYS A 86 15.39 -20.16 17.82
CA LYS A 86 15.59 -19.09 16.84
C LYS A 86 14.35 -18.18 16.74
N VAL A 87 13.13 -18.77 16.77
CA VAL A 87 11.88 -17.99 16.73
C VAL A 87 11.75 -17.13 17.99
N LEU A 88 12.09 -17.65 19.17
CA LEU A 88 12.12 -16.87 20.41
C LEU A 88 13.11 -15.69 20.35
N ALA A 89 14.20 -15.85 19.60
CA ALA A 89 15.16 -14.78 19.31
C ALA A 89 14.72 -13.86 18.15
N GLY A 90 13.47 -13.91 17.72
CA GLY A 90 12.90 -13.06 16.66
C GLY A 90 13.27 -13.45 15.23
N LYS A 91 13.86 -14.63 15.01
CA LYS A 91 14.26 -15.12 13.69
C LYS A 91 13.23 -16.10 13.13
N SER A 92 12.92 -16.00 11.83
CA SER A 92 12.12 -17.03 11.13
C SER A 92 12.98 -18.22 10.73
N THR A 93 12.38 -19.41 10.68
CA THR A 93 13.08 -20.66 10.28
C THR A 93 12.13 -21.56 9.48
N LYS A 94 12.65 -22.14 8.38
CA LYS A 94 11.92 -23.08 7.53
C LYS A 94 11.58 -24.39 8.24
N ASP A 95 12.35 -24.76 9.26
CA ASP A 95 12.13 -25.99 10.02
C ASP A 95 10.78 -25.99 10.78
N LEU A 96 10.30 -24.80 11.18
CA LEU A 96 9.00 -24.63 11.83
C LEU A 96 7.92 -24.07 10.92
N THR A 97 8.27 -23.11 10.05
CA THR A 97 7.32 -22.37 9.24
C THR A 97 7.89 -22.08 7.86
N GLU A 98 7.56 -22.88 6.87
CA GLU A 98 7.95 -22.64 5.48
C GLU A 98 6.87 -21.93 4.66
N ARG A 99 5.65 -21.84 5.19
CA ARG A 99 4.47 -21.25 4.54
C ARG A 99 3.82 -20.21 5.42
N ALA A 100 3.14 -19.25 4.77
CA ALA A 100 2.35 -18.23 5.45
C ALA A 100 1.10 -17.87 4.65
N LEU A 101 0.11 -17.28 5.30
CA LEU A 101 -1.03 -16.66 4.60
C LEU A 101 -0.59 -15.35 3.96
N ARG A 102 -1.05 -15.11 2.74
CA ARG A 102 -0.73 -13.86 2.02
C ARG A 102 -1.22 -12.63 2.78
N TYR A 103 -0.35 -11.64 2.86
CA TYR A 103 -0.59 -10.38 3.56
C TYR A 103 -1.32 -9.35 2.68
N ASP A 104 -1.05 -9.39 1.38
CA ASP A 104 -1.68 -8.60 0.31
C ASP A 104 -1.81 -9.42 -0.98
N LEU A 105 -2.26 -8.80 -2.05
CA LEU A 105 -2.35 -9.43 -3.37
C LEU A 105 -1.23 -8.98 -4.32
N THR A 106 -0.46 -7.93 -3.96
CA THR A 106 0.58 -7.35 -4.83
C THR A 106 1.85 -8.18 -4.86
N ILE A 107 2.36 -8.64 -3.72
CA ILE A 107 3.57 -9.49 -3.68
C ILE A 107 3.34 -10.86 -4.36
N PRO A 108 2.22 -11.59 -4.11
CA PRO A 108 1.87 -12.78 -4.87
C PRO A 108 1.73 -12.52 -6.38
N PHE A 109 1.22 -11.35 -6.76
CA PHE A 109 1.13 -10.95 -8.16
C PHE A 109 2.52 -10.72 -8.78
N ALA A 110 3.42 -9.99 -8.10
CA ALA A 110 4.79 -9.78 -8.58
C ALA A 110 5.54 -11.11 -8.78
N ARG A 111 5.37 -12.08 -7.85
CA ARG A 111 5.87 -13.44 -8.02
C ARG A 111 5.27 -14.13 -9.25
N TYR A 112 3.95 -14.01 -9.45
CA TYR A 112 3.27 -14.58 -10.62
C TYR A 112 3.83 -13.99 -11.92
N VAL A 113 3.99 -12.67 -12.00
CA VAL A 113 4.59 -12.00 -13.17
C VAL A 113 6.00 -12.50 -13.40
N ALA A 114 6.84 -12.55 -12.37
CA ALA A 114 8.21 -13.04 -12.50
C ALA A 114 8.28 -14.48 -13.03
N MET A 115 7.38 -15.36 -12.59
CA MET A 115 7.34 -16.77 -13.05
C MET A 115 6.80 -16.94 -14.46
N ASN A 116 6.01 -15.99 -14.97
CA ASN A 116 5.29 -16.13 -16.23
C ASN A 116 5.61 -15.01 -17.25
N HIS A 117 6.55 -14.09 -16.97
CA HIS A 117 6.81 -12.88 -17.74
C HIS A 117 7.03 -13.13 -19.25
N ALA A 118 7.67 -14.25 -19.61
CA ALA A 118 7.93 -14.62 -20.99
C ALA A 118 6.65 -14.98 -21.77
N GLN A 119 5.54 -15.25 -21.09
CA GLN A 119 4.25 -15.64 -21.69
C GLN A 119 3.21 -14.52 -21.61
N LEU A 120 3.45 -13.47 -20.79
CA LEU A 120 2.54 -12.37 -20.61
C LEU A 120 2.70 -11.34 -21.71
N THR A 121 1.58 -10.94 -22.32
CA THR A 121 1.56 -9.78 -23.24
C THR A 121 1.57 -8.50 -22.44
N MET A 122 2.58 -7.64 -22.64
CA MET A 122 2.71 -6.36 -21.97
C MET A 122 2.10 -5.21 -22.79
N PRO A 123 1.49 -4.20 -22.16
CA PRO A 123 1.22 -4.12 -20.73
C PRO A 123 0.18 -5.15 -20.30
N PHE A 124 0.42 -5.81 -19.17
CA PHE A 124 -0.52 -6.77 -18.60
C PHE A 124 -1.36 -6.10 -17.49
N LYS A 125 -2.69 -6.14 -17.67
CA LYS A 125 -3.68 -5.56 -16.75
C LYS A 125 -4.44 -6.70 -16.08
N ARG A 126 -4.32 -6.82 -14.76
CA ARG A 126 -5.06 -7.83 -13.99
C ARG A 126 -5.91 -7.19 -12.90
N TYR A 127 -7.04 -7.81 -12.56
CA TYR A 127 -7.69 -7.60 -11.29
C TYR A 127 -7.73 -8.88 -10.47
N GLN A 128 -7.74 -8.71 -9.14
CA GLN A 128 -7.83 -9.83 -8.20
C GLN A 128 -8.69 -9.42 -7.00
N MET A 129 -9.65 -10.27 -6.66
CA MET A 129 -10.62 -9.99 -5.58
C MET A 129 -10.66 -11.19 -4.65
N GLN A 130 -9.79 -11.20 -3.66
CA GLN A 130 -9.60 -12.34 -2.77
C GLN A 130 -9.34 -11.90 -1.34
N PRO A 131 -9.54 -12.81 -0.33
CA PRO A 131 -9.22 -12.52 1.06
C PRO A 131 -7.71 -12.45 1.29
N VAL A 132 -7.32 -11.61 2.25
CA VAL A 132 -5.97 -11.49 2.79
C VAL A 132 -6.00 -11.52 4.30
N TRP A 133 -4.85 -11.78 4.93
CA TRP A 133 -4.75 -11.99 6.37
C TRP A 133 -3.63 -11.16 6.98
N ARG A 134 -3.97 -10.37 7.99
CA ARG A 134 -3.01 -9.54 8.74
C ARG A 134 -3.21 -9.73 10.23
N ALA A 135 -2.14 -10.00 10.96
CA ALA A 135 -2.17 -10.18 12.41
C ALA A 135 -2.32 -8.84 13.19
N ASP A 136 -2.96 -7.86 12.58
CA ASP A 136 -3.27 -6.57 13.19
C ASP A 136 -4.06 -6.72 14.49
N ARG A 137 -3.92 -5.74 15.41
CA ARG A 137 -4.81 -5.62 16.54
C ARG A 137 -6.21 -5.24 16.04
N PRO A 138 -7.23 -6.08 16.28
CA PRO A 138 -8.58 -5.81 15.81
C PRO A 138 -9.15 -4.53 16.41
N GLN A 139 -9.77 -3.71 15.57
CA GLN A 139 -10.51 -2.51 15.98
C GLN A 139 -11.62 -2.22 14.95
N LYS A 140 -12.47 -1.23 15.21
CA LYS A 140 -13.52 -0.86 14.27
C LYS A 140 -12.94 -0.57 12.87
N GLY A 141 -13.39 -1.31 11.85
CA GLY A 141 -12.92 -1.18 10.48
C GLY A 141 -11.60 -1.89 10.17
N ARG A 142 -10.95 -2.57 11.15
CA ARG A 142 -9.72 -3.32 10.93
C ARG A 142 -9.87 -4.74 11.45
N TYR A 143 -9.80 -5.70 10.56
CA TYR A 143 -9.98 -7.13 10.81
C TYR A 143 -8.73 -7.89 10.41
N ARG A 144 -8.60 -9.12 10.92
CA ARG A 144 -7.48 -10.01 10.59
C ARG A 144 -7.68 -10.77 9.29
N GLU A 145 -8.94 -10.89 8.84
CA GLU A 145 -9.32 -11.44 7.55
C GLU A 145 -10.24 -10.44 6.84
N PHE A 146 -9.89 -10.04 5.63
CA PHE A 146 -10.68 -9.12 4.83
C PHE A 146 -10.39 -9.30 3.34
N TYR A 147 -11.30 -8.82 2.49
CA TYR A 147 -11.11 -8.83 1.03
C TYR A 147 -10.33 -7.60 0.57
N GLN A 148 -9.39 -7.84 -0.33
CA GLN A 148 -8.84 -6.81 -1.21
C GLN A 148 -9.41 -6.97 -2.61
N CYS A 149 -9.61 -5.85 -3.30
CA CYS A 149 -10.05 -5.77 -4.69
C CYS A 149 -9.00 -4.93 -5.42
N ASP A 150 -8.00 -5.59 -5.95
CA ASP A 150 -6.82 -4.97 -6.53
C ASP A 150 -6.89 -4.97 -8.04
N ALA A 151 -6.46 -3.87 -8.66
CA ALA A 151 -6.21 -3.74 -10.08
C ALA A 151 -4.78 -3.25 -10.29
N ASP A 152 -4.00 -3.97 -11.07
CA ASP A 152 -2.60 -3.65 -11.37
C ASP A 152 -2.32 -3.68 -12.86
N VAL A 153 -1.40 -2.81 -13.28
CA VAL A 153 -0.84 -2.77 -14.63
C VAL A 153 0.67 -2.98 -14.49
N VAL A 154 1.23 -3.92 -15.23
CA VAL A 154 2.68 -4.11 -15.30
C VAL A 154 3.17 -4.05 -16.76
N GLY A 155 4.44 -3.66 -16.94
CA GLY A 155 5.06 -3.55 -18.27
C GLY A 155 4.80 -2.22 -18.97
N SER A 156 4.39 -1.16 -18.24
CA SER A 156 4.24 0.19 -18.77
C SER A 156 4.64 1.26 -17.76
N SER A 157 5.50 2.18 -18.18
CA SER A 157 5.90 3.37 -17.39
C SER A 157 5.03 4.60 -17.65
N SER A 158 4.03 4.51 -18.52
CA SER A 158 3.15 5.64 -18.86
C SER A 158 2.32 6.09 -17.67
N LEU A 159 2.23 7.42 -17.44
CA LEU A 159 1.34 8.03 -16.44
C LEU A 159 -0.15 7.89 -16.77
N LEU A 160 -0.50 7.43 -17.97
CA LEU A 160 -1.87 7.06 -18.33
C LEU A 160 -2.39 5.90 -17.47
N ASN A 161 -1.49 5.06 -16.92
CA ASN A 161 -1.89 3.98 -16.02
C ASN A 161 -2.44 4.55 -14.70
N GLU A 162 -1.76 5.52 -14.11
CA GLU A 162 -2.22 6.18 -12.88
C GLU A 162 -3.53 6.95 -13.10
N LEU A 163 -3.65 7.62 -14.24
CA LEU A 163 -4.87 8.33 -14.61
C LEU A 163 -6.04 7.34 -14.76
N GLU A 164 -5.82 6.20 -15.43
CA GLU A 164 -6.83 5.16 -15.59
C GLU A 164 -7.23 4.55 -14.24
N LEU A 165 -6.27 4.22 -13.37
CA LEU A 165 -6.54 3.69 -12.03
C LEU A 165 -7.29 4.71 -11.16
N THR A 166 -6.98 6.01 -11.29
CA THR A 166 -7.74 7.08 -10.62
C THR A 166 -9.20 7.13 -11.12
N HIS A 167 -9.41 6.99 -12.43
CA HIS A 167 -10.76 6.90 -13.01
C HIS A 167 -11.52 5.64 -12.60
N ILE A 168 -10.82 4.52 -12.39
CA ILE A 168 -11.41 3.28 -11.86
C ILE A 168 -11.95 3.52 -10.45
N TYR A 169 -11.15 4.12 -9.54
CA TYR A 169 -11.62 4.51 -8.22
C TYR A 169 -12.87 5.40 -8.31
N ALA A 170 -12.79 6.47 -9.11
CA ALA A 170 -13.90 7.39 -9.28
C ALA A 170 -15.16 6.69 -9.81
N SER A 171 -15.03 5.84 -10.82
CA SER A 171 -16.14 5.09 -11.42
C SER A 171 -16.78 4.11 -10.42
N VAL A 172 -16.00 3.44 -9.60
CA VAL A 172 -16.48 2.51 -8.57
C VAL A 172 -17.30 3.28 -7.53
N PHE A 173 -16.76 4.35 -6.96
CA PHE A 173 -17.40 5.07 -5.88
C PHE A 173 -18.61 5.89 -6.35
N GLU A 174 -18.58 6.39 -7.60
CA GLU A 174 -19.75 6.98 -8.23
C GLU A 174 -20.91 5.98 -8.36
N LYS A 175 -20.63 4.75 -8.86
CA LYS A 175 -21.63 3.68 -8.96
C LYS A 175 -22.15 3.21 -7.60
N LEU A 176 -21.31 3.20 -6.58
CA LEU A 176 -21.69 2.88 -5.20
C LEU A 176 -22.39 4.04 -4.49
N LYS A 177 -22.46 5.23 -5.11
CA LYS A 177 -23.00 6.46 -4.53
C LYS A 177 -22.36 6.83 -3.20
N LEU A 178 -21.06 6.59 -3.08
CA LEU A 178 -20.25 6.86 -1.91
C LEU A 178 -19.35 8.08 -2.19
N PRO A 179 -19.59 9.23 -1.54
CA PRO A 179 -18.71 10.38 -1.67
C PRO A 179 -17.32 10.07 -1.13
N VAL A 180 -16.30 10.35 -1.94
CA VAL A 180 -14.90 10.07 -1.59
C VAL A 180 -13.97 11.22 -1.99
N GLU A 181 -12.84 11.25 -1.30
CA GLU A 181 -11.67 12.04 -1.66
C GLU A 181 -10.54 11.09 -2.04
N ILE A 182 -10.04 11.21 -3.27
CA ILE A 182 -8.84 10.52 -3.75
C ILE A 182 -7.68 11.47 -3.52
N ARG A 183 -6.81 11.14 -2.59
CA ARG A 183 -5.60 11.89 -2.27
C ARG A 183 -4.44 11.33 -3.06
N ILE A 184 -3.64 12.22 -3.62
CA ILE A 184 -2.45 11.86 -4.39
C ILE A 184 -1.21 12.61 -3.89
N ASN A 185 -0.09 11.89 -3.88
CA ASN A 185 1.25 12.43 -3.70
C ASN A 185 2.22 11.63 -4.59
N SER A 186 3.49 11.98 -4.61
CA SER A 186 4.54 11.19 -5.26
C SER A 186 5.70 10.92 -4.28
N ARG A 187 6.23 9.70 -4.30
CA ARG A 187 7.45 9.34 -3.56
C ARG A 187 8.63 10.18 -4.00
N LYS A 188 8.67 10.64 -5.25
CA LYS A 188 9.72 11.53 -5.77
C LYS A 188 9.70 12.90 -5.07
N ILE A 189 8.52 13.42 -4.75
CA ILE A 189 8.36 14.64 -3.93
C ILE A 189 8.97 14.46 -2.55
N LEU A 190 8.71 13.30 -1.92
CA LEU A 190 9.27 12.97 -0.60
C LEU A 190 10.78 12.78 -0.65
N VAL A 191 11.33 12.22 -1.74
CA VAL A 191 12.78 12.13 -1.99
C VAL A 191 13.38 13.53 -2.14
N ALA A 192 12.73 14.41 -2.92
CA ALA A 192 13.20 15.80 -3.09
C ALA A 192 13.20 16.56 -1.76
N LEU A 193 12.17 16.40 -0.93
CA LEU A 193 12.14 16.98 0.42
C LEU A 193 13.29 16.46 1.28
N ALA A 194 13.58 15.15 1.24
CA ALA A 194 14.71 14.57 1.96
C ALA A 194 16.06 15.09 1.45
N THR A 195 16.20 15.29 0.14
CA THR A 195 17.40 15.89 -0.48
C THR A 195 17.63 17.30 0.02
N LEU A 196 16.58 18.14 0.14
CA LEU A 196 16.68 19.47 0.78
C LEU A 196 17.11 19.39 2.24
N CYS A 197 16.75 18.32 2.92
CA CYS A 197 17.13 18.09 4.33
C CYS A 197 18.48 17.36 4.49
N GLY A 198 19.30 17.33 3.44
CA GLY A 198 20.69 16.85 3.50
C GLY A 198 20.94 15.46 2.92
N GLY A 199 19.93 14.79 2.35
CA GLY A 199 20.11 13.55 1.60
C GLY A 199 18.91 12.64 1.60
N ALA A 200 18.82 11.79 0.56
CA ALA A 200 17.72 10.83 0.39
C ALA A 200 17.66 9.76 1.50
N ASP A 201 18.75 9.52 2.22
CA ASP A 201 18.84 8.64 3.39
C ASP A 201 17.91 9.08 4.53
N LYS A 202 17.61 10.38 4.63
CA LYS A 202 16.69 10.94 5.63
C LYS A 202 15.20 10.69 5.31
N MET A 203 14.87 10.18 4.13
CA MET A 203 13.49 10.00 3.67
C MET A 203 12.65 9.15 4.61
N ILE A 204 13.20 8.07 5.17
CA ILE A 204 12.46 7.17 6.07
C ILE A 204 12.10 7.91 7.36
N ASP A 205 13.05 8.61 7.97
CA ASP A 205 12.82 9.37 9.21
C ASP A 205 11.79 10.48 9.01
N ILE A 206 11.89 11.22 7.91
CA ILE A 206 10.95 12.29 7.55
C ILE A 206 9.55 11.72 7.33
N THR A 207 9.41 10.67 6.51
CA THR A 207 8.09 10.10 6.18
C THR A 207 7.40 9.46 7.38
N VAL A 208 8.14 8.77 8.26
CA VAL A 208 7.62 8.21 9.50
C VAL A 208 7.11 9.29 10.46
N ALA A 209 7.78 10.43 10.53
CA ALA A 209 7.33 11.55 11.35
C ALA A 209 6.09 12.24 10.73
N ILE A 210 6.09 12.50 9.42
CA ILE A 210 4.95 13.12 8.70
C ILE A 210 3.70 12.25 8.81
N ASP A 211 3.81 10.91 8.73
CA ASP A 211 2.66 9.99 8.84
C ASP A 211 1.91 10.11 10.17
N LYS A 212 2.55 10.65 11.17
CA LYS A 212 1.93 10.86 12.50
C LYS A 212 1.22 12.22 12.63
N LEU A 213 1.34 13.10 11.63
CA LEU A 213 0.83 14.48 11.70
C LEU A 213 -0.62 14.56 12.15
N ASP A 214 -1.51 13.76 11.55
CA ASP A 214 -2.93 13.73 11.89
C ASP A 214 -3.21 13.30 13.36
N LYS A 215 -2.27 12.57 13.98
CA LYS A 215 -2.44 12.00 15.33
C LYS A 215 -1.84 12.85 16.41
N ILE A 216 -0.67 13.43 16.16
CA ILE A 216 0.13 14.10 17.21
C ILE A 216 0.27 15.60 16.99
N GLY A 217 -0.07 16.13 15.81
CA GLY A 217 0.04 17.55 15.46
C GLY A 217 1.46 17.98 15.10
N ILE A 218 1.58 19.17 14.50
CA ILE A 218 2.82 19.66 13.90
C ILE A 218 3.97 19.83 14.90
N GLU A 219 3.69 20.32 16.11
CA GLU A 219 4.73 20.57 17.11
C GLU A 219 5.43 19.27 17.55
N LYS A 220 4.65 18.20 17.79
CA LYS A 220 5.22 16.90 18.14
C LYS A 220 5.92 16.23 16.97
N VAL A 221 5.49 16.49 15.73
CA VAL A 221 6.22 16.05 14.51
C VAL A 221 7.60 16.73 14.47
N LYS A 222 7.69 18.03 14.75
CA LYS A 222 8.97 18.77 14.83
C LYS A 222 9.90 18.21 15.91
N GLU A 223 9.35 17.91 17.09
CA GLU A 223 10.09 17.27 18.18
C GLU A 223 10.62 15.89 17.76
N GLU A 224 9.79 15.09 17.10
CA GLU A 224 10.20 13.76 16.62
C GLU A 224 11.29 13.86 15.53
N LEU A 225 11.18 14.81 14.60
CA LEU A 225 12.20 15.04 13.55
C LEU A 225 13.55 15.41 14.18
N SER A 226 13.54 16.33 15.18
CA SER A 226 14.74 16.69 15.93
C SER A 226 15.33 15.50 16.68
N GLY A 227 14.48 14.67 17.31
CA GLY A 227 14.88 13.43 17.97
C GLY A 227 15.49 12.38 17.04
N ARG A 228 15.17 12.45 15.74
CA ARG A 228 15.75 11.62 14.67
C ARG A 228 17.02 12.22 14.05
N GLY A 229 17.54 13.32 14.61
CA GLY A 229 18.80 13.92 14.23
C GLY A 229 18.72 14.96 13.09
N LEU A 230 17.54 15.51 12.82
CA LEU A 230 17.40 16.65 11.92
C LEU A 230 17.71 17.94 12.69
N ASP A 231 18.47 18.85 12.08
CA ASP A 231 18.77 20.17 12.64
C ASP A 231 17.59 21.15 12.50
N SER A 232 17.71 22.34 13.12
CA SER A 232 16.64 23.33 13.11
C SER A 232 16.32 23.88 11.72
N ASN A 233 17.29 23.95 10.81
CA ASN A 233 17.05 24.41 9.42
C ASN A 233 16.27 23.34 8.63
N GLN A 234 16.64 22.08 8.79
CA GLN A 234 15.95 20.94 8.17
C GLN A 234 14.51 20.83 8.67
N VAL A 235 14.29 20.98 9.99
CA VAL A 235 12.93 20.98 10.58
C VAL A 235 12.11 22.17 10.04
N ALA A 236 12.70 23.37 9.88
CA ALA A 236 12.01 24.52 9.31
C ALA A 236 11.62 24.31 7.82
N ILE A 237 12.43 23.60 7.04
CA ILE A 237 12.07 23.20 5.65
C ILE A 237 10.83 22.26 5.69
N ILE A 238 10.83 21.25 6.54
CA ILE A 238 9.71 20.32 6.66
C ILE A 238 8.46 21.05 7.17
N GLU A 239 8.58 21.98 8.11
CA GLU A 239 7.46 22.79 8.58
C GLU A 239 6.82 23.58 7.44
N LYS A 240 7.61 24.24 6.58
CA LYS A 240 7.10 24.91 5.37
C LYS A 240 6.35 23.95 4.46
N TYR A 241 6.89 22.76 4.25
CA TYR A 241 6.24 21.71 3.47
C TYR A 241 4.88 21.29 4.06
N LEU A 242 4.79 21.10 5.38
CA LEU A 242 3.58 20.72 6.08
C LEU A 242 2.51 21.82 6.12
N GLN A 243 2.91 23.06 5.93
CA GLN A 243 2.01 24.24 5.87
C GLN A 243 1.41 24.47 4.48
N ILE A 244 1.86 23.75 3.45
CA ILE A 244 1.31 23.84 2.09
C ILE A 244 -0.20 23.55 2.13
N SER A 245 -1.01 24.54 1.69
CA SER A 245 -2.46 24.49 1.81
C SER A 245 -3.16 25.26 0.71
N GLY A 246 -4.48 25.13 0.61
CA GLY A 246 -5.32 25.78 -0.41
C GLY A 246 -5.84 24.82 -1.47
N SER A 247 -6.21 25.35 -2.63
CA SER A 247 -6.59 24.58 -3.81
C SER A 247 -5.43 23.75 -4.36
N ASN A 248 -5.71 22.76 -5.23
CA ASN A 248 -4.65 21.97 -5.85
C ASN A 248 -3.61 22.84 -6.57
N ALA A 249 -4.06 23.88 -7.30
CA ALA A 249 -3.15 24.79 -8.00
C ALA A 249 -2.26 25.60 -7.03
N GLU A 250 -2.82 26.12 -5.94
CA GLU A 250 -2.06 26.84 -4.92
C GLU A 250 -1.04 25.94 -4.23
N LYS A 251 -1.44 24.71 -3.90
CA LYS A 251 -0.53 23.71 -3.31
C LYS A 251 0.63 23.36 -4.24
N VAL A 252 0.35 23.12 -5.53
CA VAL A 252 1.38 22.83 -6.53
C VAL A 252 2.34 24.00 -6.69
N ASN A 253 1.83 25.25 -6.73
CA ASN A 253 2.69 26.44 -6.84
C ASN A 253 3.60 26.60 -5.60
N GLN A 254 3.07 26.41 -4.38
CA GLN A 254 3.85 26.48 -3.15
C GLN A 254 4.92 25.37 -3.11
N LEU A 255 4.56 24.15 -3.53
CA LEU A 255 5.48 23.04 -3.60
C LEU A 255 6.58 23.29 -4.65
N THR A 256 6.23 23.81 -5.83
CA THR A 256 7.19 24.15 -6.89
C THR A 256 8.22 25.16 -6.39
N ALA A 257 7.80 26.16 -5.63
CA ALA A 257 8.72 27.13 -5.03
C ALA A 257 9.68 26.51 -4.02
N LEU A 258 9.29 25.39 -3.39
CA LEU A 258 10.12 24.72 -2.38
C LEU A 258 11.10 23.70 -2.97
N ILE A 259 10.66 22.88 -3.93
CA ILE A 259 11.42 21.71 -4.42
C ILE A 259 11.64 21.72 -5.96
N GLY A 260 11.15 22.73 -6.67
CA GLY A 260 11.13 22.73 -8.14
C GLY A 260 12.50 22.79 -8.82
N GLU A 261 13.59 23.06 -8.09
CA GLU A 261 14.95 23.02 -8.62
C GLU A 261 15.61 21.63 -8.47
N ILE A 262 14.97 20.71 -7.76
CA ILE A 262 15.47 19.34 -7.54
C ILE A 262 14.88 18.43 -8.61
N THR A 263 15.70 17.60 -9.24
CA THR A 263 15.28 16.71 -10.35
C THR A 263 14.10 15.83 -9.96
N GLU A 264 14.17 15.14 -8.82
CA GLU A 264 13.08 14.31 -8.32
C GLU A 264 11.83 15.14 -7.99
N GLY A 265 12.03 16.38 -7.56
CA GLY A 265 10.95 17.36 -7.34
C GLY A 265 10.22 17.70 -8.63
N GLN A 266 10.96 18.00 -9.71
CA GLN A 266 10.39 18.26 -11.04
C GLN A 266 9.61 17.05 -11.59
N GLU A 267 10.19 15.86 -11.47
CA GLU A 267 9.53 14.63 -11.89
C GLU A 267 8.25 14.37 -11.10
N GLY A 268 8.28 14.51 -9.78
CA GLY A 268 7.11 14.33 -8.92
C GLY A 268 6.02 15.38 -9.18
N LEU A 269 6.40 16.63 -9.44
CA LEU A 269 5.47 17.69 -9.84
C LEU A 269 4.82 17.40 -11.20
N LEU A 270 5.59 16.88 -12.17
CA LEU A 270 5.06 16.46 -13.47
C LEU A 270 4.00 15.34 -13.29
N GLU A 271 4.28 14.35 -12.45
CA GLU A 271 3.35 13.27 -12.14
C GLU A 271 2.03 13.82 -11.57
N ILE A 272 2.10 14.68 -10.56
CA ILE A 272 0.92 15.28 -9.92
C ILE A 272 0.12 16.13 -10.91
N ASN A 273 0.81 17.05 -11.64
CA ASN A 273 0.16 17.92 -12.62
C ASN A 273 -0.56 17.11 -13.70
N THR A 274 0.07 16.06 -14.23
CA THR A 274 -0.52 15.21 -15.25
C THR A 274 -1.86 14.62 -14.77
N LEU A 275 -1.93 14.15 -13.53
CA LEU A 275 -3.17 13.61 -12.98
C LEU A 275 -4.22 14.69 -12.76
N LEU A 276 -3.84 15.83 -12.19
CA LEU A 276 -4.78 16.92 -11.92
C LEU A 276 -5.37 17.54 -13.19
N GLU A 277 -4.57 17.68 -14.23
CA GLU A 277 -5.00 18.28 -15.52
C GLU A 277 -5.90 17.35 -16.34
N HIS A 278 -5.65 16.04 -16.28
CA HIS A 278 -6.36 15.07 -17.12
C HIS A 278 -7.47 14.30 -16.38
N PHE A 279 -7.60 14.50 -15.07
CA PHE A 279 -8.67 13.86 -14.31
C PHE A 279 -10.05 14.40 -14.71
N ARG A 280 -10.88 13.50 -15.22
CA ARG A 280 -12.28 13.80 -15.51
C ARG A 280 -13.05 13.98 -14.19
N ALA A 281 -13.80 15.08 -14.08
CA ALA A 281 -14.64 15.33 -12.91
C ALA A 281 -15.77 14.29 -12.75
N PHE A 282 -16.00 13.87 -11.52
CA PHE A 282 -17.10 13.00 -11.09
C PHE A 282 -17.86 13.67 -9.95
N PRO A 283 -19.21 13.62 -9.92
CA PRO A 283 -20.01 14.37 -8.94
C PRO A 283 -19.71 14.05 -7.47
N ASN A 284 -19.35 12.81 -7.17
CA ASN A 284 -19.13 12.34 -5.80
C ASN A 284 -17.65 12.08 -5.48
N VAL A 285 -16.72 12.55 -6.32
CA VAL A 285 -15.30 12.25 -6.18
C VAL A 285 -14.47 13.51 -6.31
N ASN A 286 -13.69 13.79 -5.29
CA ASN A 286 -12.70 14.86 -5.29
C ASN A 286 -11.29 14.29 -5.47
N LEU A 287 -10.53 14.76 -6.45
CA LEU A 287 -9.10 14.50 -6.57
C LEU A 287 -8.31 15.61 -5.89
N VAL A 288 -7.50 15.27 -4.90
CA VAL A 288 -6.80 16.22 -4.05
C VAL A 288 -5.30 15.92 -3.99
N ALA A 289 -4.47 16.90 -4.30
CA ALA A 289 -3.06 16.83 -3.98
C ALA A 289 -2.89 16.96 -2.45
N ASP A 290 -2.33 15.93 -1.82
CA ASP A 290 -2.06 15.87 -0.38
C ASP A 290 -0.60 15.50 -0.14
N PHE A 291 0.23 16.51 0.00
CA PHE A 291 1.66 16.30 0.18
C PHE A 291 2.03 15.74 1.55
N THR A 292 1.10 15.71 2.51
CA THR A 292 1.29 15.02 3.79
C THR A 292 1.07 13.52 3.69
N LEU A 293 0.54 13.02 2.55
CA LEU A 293 0.40 11.59 2.27
C LEU A 293 1.79 10.98 2.10
N ALA A 294 2.33 10.45 3.18
CA ALA A 294 3.62 9.78 3.23
C ALA A 294 3.50 8.27 3.44
N ARG A 295 2.26 7.78 3.59
CA ARG A 295 1.91 6.37 3.81
C ARG A 295 2.08 5.55 2.55
N GLY A 296 2.14 4.26 2.75
CA GLY A 296 2.19 3.26 1.71
C GLY A 296 3.23 2.22 2.02
N LEU A 297 3.19 1.13 1.25
CA LEU A 297 4.18 0.08 1.36
C LEU A 297 5.52 0.60 0.81
N ASN A 298 6.61 0.14 1.38
CA ASN A 298 7.96 0.66 1.09
C ASN A 298 8.42 0.41 -0.36
N TYR A 299 7.68 -0.39 -1.13
CA TYR A 299 7.99 -0.68 -2.52
C TYR A 299 7.46 0.36 -3.53
N TYR A 300 6.66 1.35 -3.12
CA TYR A 300 6.22 2.41 -4.02
C TYR A 300 7.36 3.37 -4.38
N THR A 301 7.43 3.75 -5.66
CA THR A 301 8.52 4.53 -6.25
C THR A 301 8.09 5.85 -6.92
N GLY A 302 6.81 6.02 -7.20
CA GLY A 302 6.23 7.19 -7.87
C GLY A 302 4.95 7.65 -7.18
N ILE A 303 3.89 7.87 -7.98
CA ILE A 303 2.56 8.26 -7.47
C ILE A 303 2.09 7.28 -6.40
N ILE A 304 1.50 7.84 -5.35
CA ILE A 304 0.79 7.12 -4.28
C ILE A 304 -0.62 7.67 -4.14
N PHE A 305 -1.56 6.76 -3.84
CA PHE A 305 -2.97 7.05 -3.69
C PHE A 305 -3.47 6.67 -2.30
N GLU A 306 -4.38 7.48 -1.78
CA GLU A 306 -5.23 7.12 -0.64
C GLU A 306 -6.67 7.55 -0.93
N VAL A 307 -7.64 6.68 -0.67
CA VAL A 307 -9.05 7.01 -0.82
C VAL A 307 -9.71 7.05 0.54
N LYS A 308 -10.31 8.19 0.84
CA LYS A 308 -11.08 8.42 2.08
C LYS A 308 -12.57 8.61 1.78
N ALA A 309 -13.43 7.88 2.48
CA ALA A 309 -14.86 8.12 2.43
C ALA A 309 -15.21 9.42 3.17
N LEU A 310 -16.06 10.25 2.57
CA LEU A 310 -16.51 11.49 3.16
C LEU A 310 -17.77 11.25 4.03
N GLY A 311 -17.91 12.03 5.09
CA GLY A 311 -19.07 11.96 5.98
C GLY A 311 -19.11 10.77 6.94
N VAL A 312 -18.05 9.93 6.98
CA VAL A 312 -17.94 8.80 7.89
C VAL A 312 -16.56 8.78 8.59
N SER A 313 -16.54 8.46 9.86
CA SER A 313 -15.29 8.27 10.60
C SER A 313 -14.75 6.86 10.34
N MET A 314 -13.99 6.72 9.24
CA MET A 314 -13.33 5.48 8.84
C MET A 314 -11.92 5.81 8.32
N GLY A 315 -11.00 4.86 8.46
CA GLY A 315 -9.68 4.96 7.83
C GLY A 315 -9.77 4.90 6.31
N SER A 316 -8.62 4.85 5.67
CA SER A 316 -8.52 4.67 4.21
C SER A 316 -9.30 3.43 3.75
N ILE A 317 -10.10 3.60 2.69
CA ILE A 317 -10.90 2.53 2.07
C ILE A 317 -10.32 2.05 0.74
N GLY A 318 -9.29 2.71 0.24
CA GLY A 318 -8.53 2.35 -0.92
C GLY A 318 -7.15 2.98 -0.88
N GLY A 319 -6.23 2.45 -1.64
CA GLY A 319 -4.88 2.98 -1.75
C GLY A 319 -4.09 2.19 -2.79
N GLY A 320 -2.96 2.72 -3.16
CA GLY A 320 -2.08 2.10 -4.15
C GLY A 320 -0.93 3.02 -4.50
N GLY A 321 -0.21 2.66 -5.54
CA GLY A 321 0.86 3.50 -6.05
C GLY A 321 1.70 2.78 -7.09
N ARG A 322 2.54 3.54 -7.77
CA ARG A 322 3.53 3.01 -8.71
C ARG A 322 4.61 2.25 -7.97
N TYR A 323 4.91 1.07 -8.45
CA TYR A 323 6.06 0.27 -8.03
C TYR A 323 6.89 -0.12 -9.26
N ASN A 324 8.12 0.36 -9.34
CA ASN A 324 9.04 -0.06 -10.38
C ASN A 324 9.89 -1.22 -9.85
N ASP A 325 10.15 -2.19 -10.71
CA ASP A 325 11.04 -3.31 -10.41
C ASP A 325 10.65 -4.19 -9.20
N LEU A 326 9.34 -4.26 -8.84
CA LEU A 326 8.90 -5.16 -7.78
C LEU A 326 9.17 -6.63 -8.12
N THR A 327 9.15 -6.98 -9.40
CA THR A 327 9.52 -8.30 -9.92
C THR A 327 11.01 -8.61 -9.78
N GLY A 328 11.85 -7.58 -9.63
CA GLY A 328 13.29 -7.71 -9.34
C GLY A 328 13.54 -8.45 -8.02
N LEU A 329 12.60 -8.39 -7.05
CA LEU A 329 12.62 -9.20 -5.83
C LEU A 329 12.60 -10.71 -6.09
N PHE A 330 12.15 -11.11 -7.27
CA PHE A 330 12.04 -12.49 -7.76
C PHE A 330 12.97 -12.78 -8.95
N GLY A 331 13.99 -11.92 -9.18
CA GLY A 331 15.01 -12.11 -10.20
C GLY A 331 14.69 -11.61 -11.61
N VAL A 332 13.51 -10.99 -11.82
CA VAL A 332 13.11 -10.41 -13.11
C VAL A 332 13.04 -8.89 -12.96
N LYS A 333 14.06 -8.19 -13.45
CA LYS A 333 14.21 -6.74 -13.32
C LYS A 333 13.49 -5.96 -14.43
N ASP A 334 13.36 -4.66 -14.23
CA ASP A 334 12.94 -3.67 -15.21
C ASP A 334 11.50 -3.86 -15.74
N ILE A 335 10.60 -4.43 -14.92
CA ILE A 335 9.17 -4.47 -15.21
C ILE A 335 8.47 -3.40 -14.35
N PRO A 336 8.12 -2.23 -14.93
CA PRO A 336 7.37 -1.20 -14.21
C PRO A 336 5.94 -1.65 -13.91
N GLY A 337 5.40 -1.20 -12.78
CA GLY A 337 4.02 -1.53 -12.39
C GLY A 337 3.40 -0.44 -11.52
#